data_cabee29c2aa587399436133fcc53d586
#
_entry.id   cabee29c2aa587399436133fcc53d586
#
_cell.length_a   1.000
_cell.length_b   1.000
_cell.length_c   1.000
_cell.angle_alpha   90.00
_cell.angle_beta   90.00
_cell.angle_gamma   90.00
#
_symmetry.space_group_name_H-M   'P 1'
#
loop_
_entity.id
_entity.type
_entity.pdbx_description
1 polymer ?
#
loop_
_entity_poly.entity_id
_entity_poly.type
_entity_poly.pdbx_seq_one_letter_code
_entity_poly.pdbx_strand_id
1 'polypeptide(L)'
;AVCGHRRHGSAVRKETSMTILIIGGAAQGKSAFARTLSPEQDIIDDLHVRVQRALRDNTALPQAADFAGKTIVCNEVGGGVVPMDAQERAWRECTGRLCCDIAAQADRVYRVYCGIATCIKGAS
;
A
#
# COMPACT_ATOMS: atom_id res chain seq x y z
N ALA A 1 -4.02 -29.66 3.23
CA ALA A 1 -3.87 -29.54 3.20
C ALA A 1 -4.23 -29.48 3.14
N VAL A 2 -4.09 -29.45 2.87
CA VAL A 2 -3.91 -29.34 2.70
C VAL A 2 -4.24 -29.25 2.45
N CYS A 3 -4.32 -29.23 2.11
CA CYS A 3 -4.20 -29.12 1.79
C CYS A 3 -4.43 -29.21 1.31
N GLY A 4 -4.64 -29.39 0.87
CA GLY A 4 -4.22 -29.37 0.44
C GLY A 4 -4.63 -29.43 -0.02
N HIS A 5 -4.57 -29.61 -0.55
CA HIS A 5 -4.29 -29.63 -0.83
C HIS A 5 -4.62 -29.34 -1.09
N ARG A 6 -4.87 -29.14 -1.43
CA ARG A 6 -4.59 -28.89 -1.62
C ARG A 6 -4.84 -28.54 -2.01
N ARG A 7 -4.99 -28.40 -2.53
CA ARG A 7 -4.67 -28.10 -2.74
C ARG A 7 -4.91 -27.76 -3.23
N HIS A 8 -5.01 -27.59 -3.72
CA HIS A 8 -4.71 -27.13 -3.92
C HIS A 8 -4.82 -26.49 -4.21
N GLY A 9 -4.96 -26.59 -4.88
CA GLY A 9 -4.55 -25.99 -5.10
C GLY A 9 -4.63 -24.76 -4.81
N SER A 10 -4.96 -24.32 -4.90
CA SER A 10 -4.93 -23.24 -4.44
C SER A 10 -4.68 -22.98 -3.26
N ALA A 11 -5.10 -23.03 -2.60
CA ALA A 11 -4.86 -22.55 -1.39
C ALA A 11 -3.48 -22.34 -1.09
N VAL A 12 -2.73 -22.97 -1.60
CA VAL A 12 -1.40 -22.81 -1.32
C VAL A 12 -0.82 -21.50 -1.50
N ARG A 13 -1.17 -20.78 -2.44
CA ARG A 13 -0.61 -19.58 -2.66
C ARG A 13 -0.83 -18.59 -1.71
N LYS A 14 -1.78 -18.68 -0.90
CA LYS A 14 -1.99 -17.74 0.04
C LYS A 14 -0.92 -17.57 0.95
N GLU A 15 -0.27 -18.58 1.37
CA GLU A 15 0.73 -18.40 2.32
C GLU A 15 1.91 -17.75 1.79
N THR A 16 2.10 -17.72 0.50
CA THR A 16 3.22 -17.01 -0.04
C THR A 16 2.88 -15.57 -0.39
N SER A 17 1.63 -15.19 -0.20
CA SER A 17 1.22 -13.82 -0.50
C SER A 17 1.51 -12.93 0.68
N MET A 18 2.45 -12.02 0.52
CA MET A 18 2.78 -11.07 1.56
C MET A 18 2.13 -9.75 1.29
N THR A 19 1.76 -9.05 2.36
CA THR A 19 1.28 -7.69 2.25
C THR A 19 2.50 -6.76 2.33
N ILE A 20 2.70 -5.97 1.31
CA ILE A 20 3.87 -5.09 1.22
C ILE A 20 3.39 -3.67 0.99
N LEU A 21 3.91 -2.74 1.77
CA LEU A 21 3.60 -1.33 1.58
C LEU A 21 4.85 -0.60 1.11
N ILE A 22 4.71 0.17 0.04
CA ILE A 22 5.81 0.95 -0.52
C ILE A 22 5.41 2.42 -0.49
N ILE A 23 6.17 3.22 0.23
CA ILE A 23 5.88 4.64 0.36
C ILE A 23 7.04 5.47 -0.15
N GLY A 24 6.76 6.71 -0.46
CA GLY A 24 7.77 7.64 -0.93
C GLY A 24 7.13 8.82 -1.62
N GLY A 25 7.91 9.79 -1.99
CA GLY A 25 7.40 10.95 -2.70
C GLY A 25 7.05 10.61 -4.14
N ALA A 26 6.44 11.58 -4.82
CA ALA A 26 6.08 11.39 -6.21
C ALA A 26 7.35 11.19 -7.06
N ALA A 27 7.23 10.38 -8.09
CA ALA A 27 8.30 10.18 -9.05
C ALA A 27 9.61 9.69 -8.45
N GLN A 28 9.53 8.88 -7.40
CA GLN A 28 10.73 8.34 -6.76
C GLN A 28 11.02 6.88 -7.16
N GLY A 29 10.23 6.33 -8.07
CA GLY A 29 10.48 4.96 -8.54
C GLY A 29 9.73 3.88 -7.80
N LYS A 30 8.68 4.24 -7.06
CA LYS A 30 7.94 3.27 -6.26
C LYS A 30 7.28 2.18 -7.11
N SER A 31 6.65 2.57 -8.20
CA SER A 31 5.94 1.59 -9.04
C SER A 31 6.91 0.64 -9.71
N ALA A 32 8.06 1.15 -10.15
CA ALA A 32 9.07 0.30 -10.75
C ALA A 32 9.58 -0.71 -9.71
N PHE A 33 9.80 -0.25 -8.49
CA PHE A 33 10.25 -1.15 -7.42
C PHE A 33 9.18 -2.20 -7.12
N ALA A 34 7.91 -1.79 -7.10
CA ALA A 34 6.82 -2.74 -6.82
C ALA A 34 6.80 -3.85 -7.85
N ARG A 35 7.06 -3.53 -9.11
CA ARG A 35 7.06 -4.55 -10.15
C ARG A 35 8.18 -5.56 -10.02
N THR A 36 9.24 -5.22 -9.31
CA THR A 36 10.31 -6.17 -9.07
C THR A 36 9.93 -7.16 -7.97
N LEU A 37 8.92 -6.84 -7.16
CA LEU A 37 8.52 -7.67 -6.04
C LEU A 37 7.27 -8.50 -6.32
N SER A 38 6.37 -8.01 -7.15
CA SER A 38 5.06 -8.62 -7.29
C SER A 38 4.56 -8.51 -8.71
N PRO A 39 3.68 -9.43 -9.12
CA PRO A 39 3.08 -9.34 -10.45
C PRO A 39 2.09 -8.18 -10.49
N GLU A 40 1.86 -7.69 -11.68
CA GLU A 40 1.03 -6.50 -11.88
C GLU A 40 -0.36 -6.62 -11.25
N GLN A 41 -0.97 -7.78 -11.29
CA GLN A 41 -2.31 -7.95 -10.76
C GLN A 41 -2.37 -7.84 -9.25
N ASP A 42 -1.25 -7.95 -8.56
CA ASP A 42 -1.22 -7.83 -7.10
C ASP A 42 -0.78 -6.45 -6.63
N ILE A 43 -0.52 -5.54 -7.55
CA ILE A 43 -0.05 -4.21 -7.21
C ILE A 43 -1.21 -3.23 -7.18
N ILE A 44 -1.33 -2.51 -6.08
CA ILE A 44 -2.31 -1.44 -5.93
C ILE A 44 -1.54 -0.13 -6.00
N ASP A 45 -1.58 0.51 -7.15
CA ASP A 45 -0.89 1.77 -7.33
C ASP A 45 -1.71 2.94 -6.81
N ASP A 46 -1.02 3.97 -6.40
CA ASP A 46 -1.66 5.25 -6.04
C ASP A 46 -2.79 5.14 -5.04
N LEU A 47 -2.49 4.52 -3.91
CA LEU A 47 -3.47 4.40 -2.84
C LEU A 47 -4.04 5.76 -2.44
N HIS A 48 -3.20 6.79 -2.43
CA HIS A 48 -3.61 8.14 -2.08
C HIS A 48 -4.69 8.68 -3.02
N VAL A 49 -4.67 8.26 -4.28
CA VAL A 49 -5.68 8.67 -5.24
C VAL A 49 -7.00 7.97 -4.97
N ARG A 50 -6.93 6.72 -4.54
CA ARG A 50 -8.14 5.98 -4.20
C ARG A 50 -8.85 6.60 -3.01
N VAL A 51 -8.08 7.07 -2.02
CA VAL A 51 -8.66 7.74 -0.86
C VAL A 51 -9.28 9.06 -1.29
N GLN A 52 -8.59 9.82 -2.13
CA GLN A 52 -9.10 11.10 -2.60
C GLN A 52 -10.42 10.94 -3.35
N ARG A 53 -10.49 9.92 -4.19
CA ARG A 53 -11.70 9.66 -4.96
C ARG A 53 -12.86 9.26 -4.05
N ALA A 54 -12.62 8.43 -3.05
CA ALA A 54 -13.65 8.02 -2.12
C ALA A 54 -14.20 9.20 -1.33
N LEU A 55 -13.32 10.11 -0.92
CA LEU A 55 -13.77 11.30 -0.21
C LEU A 55 -14.58 12.22 -1.12
N ARG A 56 -14.14 12.40 -2.35
CA ARG A 56 -14.82 13.27 -3.27
C ARG A 56 -16.21 12.72 -3.64
N ASP A 57 -16.32 11.43 -3.81
CA ASP A 57 -17.56 10.78 -4.23
C ASP A 57 -18.44 10.35 -3.07
N ASN A 58 -18.00 10.59 -1.84
CA ASN A 58 -18.71 10.18 -0.64
C ASN A 58 -18.97 8.67 -0.61
N THR A 59 -18.02 7.91 -1.07
CA THR A 59 -18.13 6.45 -1.03
C THR A 59 -17.32 5.92 0.14
N ALA A 60 -17.43 4.63 0.42
CA ALA A 60 -16.73 4.01 1.53
C ALA A 60 -15.23 4.14 1.34
N LEU A 61 -14.52 4.49 2.41
CA LEU A 61 -13.07 4.59 2.35
C LEU A 61 -12.46 3.19 2.33
N PRO A 62 -11.34 3.03 1.61
CA PRO A 62 -10.65 1.74 1.64
C PRO A 62 -10.19 1.40 3.05
N GLN A 63 -10.16 0.13 3.36
CA GLN A 63 -9.72 -0.36 4.66
C GLN A 63 -8.45 -1.17 4.48
N ALA A 64 -7.62 -1.22 5.51
CA ALA A 64 -6.38 -1.98 5.42
C ALA A 64 -6.62 -3.45 5.09
N ALA A 65 -7.70 -4.02 5.60
CA ALA A 65 -8.02 -5.42 5.34
C ALA A 65 -8.29 -5.71 3.87
N ASP A 66 -8.68 -4.69 3.10
CA ASP A 66 -8.97 -4.88 1.68
C ASP A 66 -7.71 -5.19 0.87
N PHE A 67 -6.56 -4.92 1.44
CA PHE A 67 -5.30 -5.04 0.71
C PHE A 67 -4.42 -6.18 1.19
N ALA A 68 -4.99 -7.11 1.95
CA ALA A 68 -4.21 -8.25 2.43
C ALA A 68 -3.65 -9.04 1.25
N GLY A 69 -2.39 -9.38 1.30
CA GLY A 69 -1.74 -10.13 0.24
C GLY A 69 -1.38 -9.34 -0.99
N LYS A 70 -1.51 -8.00 -0.92
CA LYS A 70 -1.22 -7.14 -2.06
C LYS A 70 0.01 -6.29 -1.79
N THR A 71 0.57 -5.74 -2.86
CA THR A 71 1.67 -4.78 -2.77
C THR A 71 1.07 -3.41 -3.05
N ILE A 72 1.09 -2.54 -2.05
CA ILE A 72 0.42 -1.25 -2.11
C ILE A 72 1.46 -0.14 -2.29
N VAL A 73 1.23 0.73 -3.24
CA VAL A 73 2.10 1.87 -3.51
C VAL A 73 1.36 3.14 -3.15
N CYS A 74 1.95 3.98 -2.34
CA CYS A 74 1.32 5.21 -1.89
C CYS A 74 2.32 6.34 -1.79
N ASN A 75 1.93 7.54 -2.23
CA ASN A 75 2.76 8.71 -2.01
C ASN A 75 2.65 9.15 -0.56
N GLU A 76 3.74 9.68 -0.04
CA GLU A 76 3.71 10.29 1.28
C GLU A 76 2.96 11.60 1.16
N VAL A 77 1.88 11.75 1.89
CA VAL A 77 1.05 12.93 1.78
C VAL A 77 1.00 13.76 3.06
N GLY A 78 1.68 13.34 4.08
CA GLY A 78 1.61 13.98 5.39
C GLY A 78 2.65 15.03 5.66
N GLY A 79 3.63 15.17 4.81
CA GLY A 79 4.71 16.09 5.07
C GLY A 79 4.56 17.40 4.32
N GLY A 80 5.30 18.38 4.74
CA GLY A 80 5.43 19.59 3.98
C GLY A 80 4.41 20.66 4.32
N VAL A 81 3.83 21.24 3.30
CA VAL A 81 3.02 22.44 3.45
C VAL A 81 1.72 22.16 4.17
N VAL A 82 1.27 23.11 4.99
CA VAL A 82 0.02 23.01 5.69
C VAL A 82 -1.11 23.02 4.67
N PRO A 83 -2.09 22.12 4.79
CA PRO A 83 -3.21 22.09 3.86
C PRO A 83 -4.01 23.38 3.87
N MET A 84 -4.46 23.78 2.70
CA MET A 84 -5.21 25.00 2.56
C MET A 84 -6.66 24.89 3.01
N ASP A 85 -7.30 23.76 2.77
CA ASP A 85 -8.72 23.63 3.09
C ASP A 85 -9.01 22.34 3.84
N ALA A 86 -10.25 22.24 4.31
CA ALA A 86 -10.67 21.10 5.09
C ALA A 86 -10.66 19.80 4.30
N GLN A 87 -10.95 19.89 3.01
CA GLN A 87 -11.01 18.71 2.17
C GLN A 87 -9.62 18.11 1.98
N GLU A 88 -8.63 18.93 1.75
CA GLU A 88 -7.27 18.48 1.61
C GLU A 88 -6.75 17.91 2.93
N ARG A 89 -7.13 18.54 4.04
CA ARG A 89 -6.73 18.09 5.36
C ARG A 89 -7.31 16.70 5.64
N ALA A 90 -8.60 16.52 5.29
CA ALA A 90 -9.26 15.23 5.47
C ALA A 90 -8.57 14.15 4.64
N TRP A 91 -8.18 14.48 3.42
CA TRP A 91 -7.49 13.55 2.54
C TRP A 91 -6.15 13.12 3.14
N ARG A 92 -5.39 14.07 3.63
CA ARG A 92 -4.09 13.75 4.22
C ARG A 92 -4.24 12.90 5.48
N GLU A 93 -5.21 13.22 6.31
CA GLU A 93 -5.46 12.46 7.51
C GLU A 93 -5.90 11.05 7.21
N CYS A 94 -6.85 10.89 6.30
CA CYS A 94 -7.36 9.56 5.95
C CYS A 94 -6.28 8.71 5.30
N THR A 95 -5.50 9.30 4.39
CA THR A 95 -4.43 8.56 3.72
C THR A 95 -3.36 8.15 4.71
N GLY A 96 -2.96 9.06 5.59
CA GLY A 96 -1.94 8.76 6.59
C GLY A 96 -2.39 7.67 7.55
N ARG A 97 -3.65 7.74 7.99
CA ARG A 97 -4.17 6.73 8.90
C ARG A 97 -4.24 5.36 8.22
N LEU A 98 -4.71 5.33 6.99
CA LEU A 98 -4.79 4.09 6.24
C LEU A 98 -3.40 3.49 6.03
N CYS A 99 -2.41 4.31 5.70
CA CYS A 99 -1.04 3.84 5.55
C CYS A 99 -0.51 3.27 6.86
N CYS A 100 -0.83 3.90 7.99
CA CYS A 100 -0.41 3.37 9.28
C CYS A 100 -1.06 2.02 9.56
N ASP A 101 -2.34 1.89 9.23
CA ASP A 101 -3.04 0.63 9.45
C ASP A 101 -2.48 -0.47 8.55
N ILE A 102 -2.18 -0.14 7.30
CA ILE A 102 -1.59 -1.11 6.39
C ILE A 102 -0.20 -1.51 6.86
N ALA A 103 0.60 -0.52 7.29
CA ALA A 103 1.95 -0.80 7.76
C ALA A 103 1.94 -1.71 8.99
N ALA A 104 0.95 -1.54 9.86
CA ALA A 104 0.86 -2.35 11.07
C ALA A 104 0.66 -3.83 10.75
N GLN A 105 -0.09 -4.12 9.69
CA GLN A 105 -0.34 -5.51 9.34
C GLN A 105 0.49 -5.99 8.16
N ALA A 106 1.28 -5.14 7.54
CA ALA A 106 2.10 -5.53 6.41
C ALA A 106 3.26 -6.42 6.86
N ASP A 107 3.65 -7.33 6.01
CA ASP A 107 4.82 -8.17 6.27
C ASP A 107 6.10 -7.41 6.01
N ARG A 108 6.06 -6.47 5.05
CA ARG A 108 7.21 -5.63 4.75
C ARG A 108 6.75 -4.23 4.41
N VAL A 109 7.55 -3.24 4.79
CA VAL A 109 7.31 -1.86 4.41
C VAL A 109 8.62 -1.30 3.89
N TYR A 110 8.57 -0.70 2.70
CA TYR A 110 9.73 -0.08 2.09
C TYR A 110 9.48 1.39 1.87
N ARG A 111 10.52 2.16 1.96
CA ARG A 111 10.48 3.56 1.56
C ARG A 111 11.42 3.73 0.38
N VAL A 112 10.93 4.39 -0.67
CA VAL A 112 11.73 4.58 -1.88
C VAL A 112 12.07 6.06 -2.03
N TYR A 113 13.36 6.33 -2.19
CA TYR A 113 13.83 7.69 -2.36
C TYR A 113 14.90 7.66 -3.45
N CYS A 114 14.70 8.44 -4.50
CA CYS A 114 15.62 8.50 -5.64
C CYS A 114 15.91 7.12 -6.23
N GLY A 115 14.87 6.32 -6.32
CA GLY A 115 15.01 4.98 -6.89
C GLY A 115 15.62 3.95 -5.96
N ILE A 116 15.97 4.34 -4.74
CA ILE A 116 16.59 3.44 -3.78
C ILE A 116 15.58 3.05 -2.72
N ALA A 117 15.36 1.75 -2.59
CA ALA A 117 14.39 1.22 -1.62
C ALA A 117 15.09 0.87 -0.32
N THR A 118 14.50 1.30 0.79
CA THR A 118 14.98 0.97 2.12
C THR A 118 13.89 0.20 2.83
N CYS A 119 14.22 -0.95 3.38
CA CYS A 119 13.26 -1.75 4.12
C CYS A 119 13.16 -1.20 5.54
N ILE A 120 11.97 -0.74 5.93
CA ILE A 120 11.78 -0.18 7.27
C ILE A 120 10.96 -1.11 8.15
N LYS A 121 10.43 -2.19 7.60
CA LYS A 121 9.77 -3.22 8.40
C LYS A 121 9.93 -4.55 7.69
N GLY A 122 10.22 -5.60 8.45
CA GLY A 122 10.38 -6.94 7.92
C GLY A 122 11.82 -7.21 7.56
N ALA A 123 12.08 -8.41 7.10
CA ALA A 123 13.42 -8.79 6.71
C ALA A 123 13.70 -8.26 5.32
N SER A 124 14.82 -7.68 5.12
CA SER A 124 15.20 -7.17 3.81
C SER A 124 15.90 -8.25 2.99
#